data_e6fac8c26cb208978ded00f18b996d21
#
_entry.id   e6fac8c26cb208978ded00f18b996d21
#
_cell.length_a   1.000
_cell.length_b   1.000
_cell.length_c   1.000
_cell.angle_alpha   90.00
_cell.angle_beta   90.00
_cell.angle_gamma   90.00
#
_symmetry.space_group_name_H-M   'P 1'
#
loop_
_entity.id
_entity.type
_entity.pdbx_description
1 polymer ?
#
loop_
_entity_poly.entity_id
_entity_poly.type
_entity_poly.pdbx_seq_one_letter_code
_entity_poly.pdbx_strand_id
1 'polypeptide(L)'
;MEGDTMFNEDMKIEGYDPELAKAIKNEIVRQEEHIELIASENYASPRVIEAQGSVLTNKYAEGYPSKRYYGGCENVDVAEQLAIDRLKEVYGADYANVQPHSAFNSAK
;
A
#
# COMPACT_ATOMS: atom_id res chain seq x y z
N MET A 1 14.12 25.23 2.49
CA MET A 1 13.33 24.93 1.28
C MET A 1 12.04 24.22 1.67
N GLU A 2 11.23 24.88 2.45
CA GLU A 2 9.94 24.35 2.95
C GLU A 2 8.77 24.73 2.03
N GLY A 3 8.88 24.84 0.77
CA GLY A 3 7.75 25.21 -0.10
C GLY A 3 7.71 24.56 -1.47
N ASP A 4 8.80 23.97 -1.89
CA ASP A 4 8.97 23.52 -3.29
C ASP A 4 9.19 22.02 -3.47
N THR A 5 8.63 21.16 -2.61
CA THR A 5 8.70 19.72 -2.83
C THR A 5 7.47 19.25 -3.61
N MET A 6 7.67 18.30 -4.52
CA MET A 6 6.57 17.67 -5.27
C MET A 6 5.60 16.90 -4.35
N PHE A 7 5.93 16.68 -3.08
CA PHE A 7 5.11 15.99 -2.08
C PHE A 7 4.53 16.97 -1.04
N ASN A 8 4.19 18.18 -1.49
CA ASN A 8 3.60 19.22 -0.65
C ASN A 8 2.18 18.84 -0.17
N GLU A 9 1.87 19.15 1.07
CA GLU A 9 0.54 18.92 1.66
C GLU A 9 -0.60 19.60 0.87
N ASP A 10 -0.33 20.79 0.34
CA ASP A 10 -1.33 21.52 -0.46
C ASP A 10 -1.71 20.81 -1.77
N MET A 11 -0.91 19.83 -2.20
CA MET A 11 -1.18 19.01 -3.37
C MET A 11 -1.95 17.73 -3.03
N LYS A 12 -2.28 17.52 -1.77
CA LYS A 12 -3.16 16.42 -1.35
C LYS A 12 -4.61 16.72 -1.74
N ILE A 13 -5.42 15.67 -1.78
CA ILE A 13 -6.82 15.73 -2.23
C ILE A 13 -7.59 16.85 -1.50
N GLU A 14 -7.42 16.98 -0.18
CA GLU A 14 -8.18 17.95 0.62
C GLU A 14 -7.93 19.41 0.19
N GLY A 15 -6.70 19.73 -0.18
CA GLY A 15 -6.34 21.08 -0.64
C GLY A 15 -6.64 21.34 -2.13
N TYR A 16 -6.82 20.30 -2.92
CA TYR A 16 -6.92 20.37 -4.37
C TYR A 16 -8.32 20.06 -4.91
N ASP A 17 -8.97 19.03 -4.37
CA ASP A 17 -10.29 18.58 -4.80
C ASP A 17 -11.22 18.37 -3.58
N PRO A 18 -11.88 19.42 -3.13
CA PRO A 18 -12.74 19.34 -1.95
C PRO A 18 -13.98 18.45 -2.14
N GLU A 19 -14.45 18.28 -3.37
CA GLU A 19 -15.59 17.39 -3.65
C GLU A 19 -15.22 15.93 -3.45
N LEU A 20 -14.09 15.51 -3.98
CA LEU A 20 -13.55 14.16 -3.77
C LEU A 20 -13.18 13.93 -2.29
N ALA A 21 -12.53 14.91 -1.66
CA ALA A 21 -12.20 14.82 -0.24
C ALA A 21 -13.46 14.60 0.63
N LYS A 22 -14.54 15.30 0.32
CA LYS A 22 -15.84 15.13 1.00
C LYS A 22 -16.42 13.73 0.78
N ALA A 23 -16.34 13.22 -0.45
CA ALA A 23 -16.83 11.87 -0.75
C ALA A 23 -16.05 10.81 0.05
N ILE A 24 -14.73 10.92 0.15
CA ILE A 24 -13.90 10.02 0.94
C ILE A 24 -14.24 10.10 2.44
N LYS A 25 -14.40 11.30 2.98
CA LYS A 25 -14.81 11.49 4.38
C LYS A 25 -16.18 10.86 4.67
N ASN A 26 -17.13 11.02 3.76
CA ASN A 26 -18.44 10.42 3.89
C ASN A 26 -18.39 8.89 3.84
N GLU A 27 -17.51 8.32 3.01
CA GLU A 27 -17.30 6.88 2.93
C GLU A 27 -16.68 6.31 4.20
N ILE A 28 -15.76 7.05 4.84
CA ILE A 28 -15.21 6.67 6.16
C ILE A 28 -16.36 6.52 7.17
N VAL A 29 -17.24 7.52 7.26
CA VAL A 29 -18.38 7.49 8.16
C VAL A 29 -19.33 6.33 7.83
N ARG A 30 -19.61 6.12 6.54
CA ARG A 30 -20.45 4.99 6.12
C ARG A 30 -19.87 3.65 6.57
N GLN A 31 -18.57 3.43 6.39
CA GLN A 31 -17.93 2.18 6.79
C GLN A 31 -17.93 1.96 8.30
N GLU A 32 -17.78 3.00 9.09
CA GLU A 32 -17.81 2.91 10.55
C GLU A 32 -19.21 2.69 11.11
N GLU A 33 -20.23 3.27 10.52
CA GLU A 33 -21.59 3.28 11.07
C GLU A 33 -22.50 2.16 10.54
N HIS A 34 -22.10 1.46 9.48
CA HIS A 34 -22.92 0.43 8.84
C HIS A 34 -22.30 -0.96 8.98
N ILE A 35 -23.16 -1.94 9.16
CA ILE A 35 -22.76 -3.34 9.18
C ILE A 35 -22.53 -3.80 7.74
N GLU A 36 -21.34 -4.34 7.47
CA GLU A 36 -21.01 -4.93 6.17
C GLU A 36 -21.39 -6.40 6.14
N LEU A 37 -22.28 -6.77 5.19
CA LEU A 37 -22.73 -8.15 5.03
C LEU A 37 -22.26 -8.80 3.72
N ILE A 38 -21.45 -8.11 2.93
CA ILE A 38 -20.88 -8.67 1.72
C ILE A 38 -19.67 -9.51 2.11
N ALA A 39 -19.80 -10.83 1.96
CA ALA A 39 -18.78 -11.79 2.44
C ALA A 39 -17.41 -11.66 1.78
N SER A 40 -17.34 -11.05 0.59
CA SER A 40 -16.09 -10.83 -0.14
C SER A 40 -15.36 -9.54 0.24
N GLU A 41 -15.96 -8.67 1.04
CA GLU A 41 -15.30 -7.46 1.51
C GLU A 41 -14.46 -7.73 2.77
N ASN A 42 -13.29 -7.14 2.79
CA ASN A 42 -12.40 -7.17 3.94
C ASN A 42 -11.80 -5.79 4.14
N TYR A 43 -12.09 -5.17 5.29
CA TYR A 43 -11.62 -3.82 5.58
C TYR A 43 -10.13 -3.83 5.90
N ALA A 44 -9.36 -3.17 5.07
CA ALA A 44 -7.94 -2.97 5.31
C ALA A 44 -7.73 -2.03 6.50
N SER A 45 -6.73 -2.33 7.31
CA SER A 45 -6.37 -1.42 8.40
C SER A 45 -5.83 -0.09 7.87
N PRO A 46 -5.96 1.02 8.63
CA PRO A 46 -5.38 2.30 8.22
C PRO A 46 -3.89 2.23 7.87
N ARG A 47 -3.12 1.39 8.55
CA ARG A 47 -1.69 1.20 8.25
C ARG A 47 -1.44 0.56 6.90
N VAL A 48 -2.27 -0.38 6.48
CA VAL A 48 -2.18 -1.00 5.15
C VAL A 48 -2.51 0.04 4.08
N ILE A 49 -3.56 0.83 4.29
CA ILE A 49 -3.97 1.89 3.36
C ILE A 49 -2.86 2.94 3.24
N GLU A 50 -2.26 3.35 4.35
CA GLU A 50 -1.14 4.31 4.38
C GLU A 50 0.06 3.80 3.59
N ALA A 51 0.45 2.55 3.78
CA ALA A 51 1.57 1.96 3.04
C ALA A 51 1.28 1.87 1.53
N GLN A 52 0.07 1.45 1.18
CA GLN A 52 -0.36 1.33 -0.22
C GLN A 52 -0.45 2.69 -0.91
N GLY A 53 -0.89 3.73 -0.21
CA GLY A 53 -0.97 5.10 -0.72
C GLY A 53 0.30 5.93 -0.55
N SER A 54 1.43 5.30 -0.26
CA SER A 54 2.71 5.99 -0.09
C SER A 54 3.44 6.22 -1.41
N VAL A 55 4.56 6.94 -1.34
CA VAL A 55 5.43 7.20 -2.50
C VAL A 55 6.07 5.93 -3.10
N LEU A 56 6.01 4.80 -2.42
CA LEU A 56 6.41 3.51 -2.97
C LEU A 56 5.65 3.18 -4.26
N THR A 57 4.44 3.73 -4.41
CA THR A 57 3.62 3.63 -5.64
C THR A 57 4.36 4.11 -6.89
N ASN A 58 5.28 5.07 -6.75
CA ASN A 58 6.00 5.66 -7.87
C ASN A 58 7.18 4.82 -8.35
N LYS A 59 7.61 3.82 -7.58
CA LYS A 59 8.84 3.10 -7.88
C LYS A 59 8.60 1.80 -8.63
N TYR A 60 9.13 1.72 -9.83
CA TYR A 60 9.19 0.48 -10.60
C TYR A 60 10.32 -0.41 -10.06
N ALA A 61 9.96 -1.58 -9.53
CA ALA A 61 10.87 -2.46 -8.79
C ALA A 61 10.84 -3.90 -9.30
N GLU A 62 10.97 -4.06 -10.62
CA GLU A 62 11.02 -5.38 -11.25
C GLU A 62 12.21 -6.18 -10.73
N GLY A 63 11.98 -7.44 -10.39
CA GLY A 63 12.96 -8.33 -9.78
C GLY A 63 12.64 -8.60 -8.30
N TYR A 64 13.66 -8.91 -7.51
CA TYR A 64 13.55 -9.24 -6.09
C TYR A 64 14.50 -8.39 -5.26
N PRO A 65 14.38 -8.34 -3.94
CA PRO A 65 15.32 -7.60 -3.09
C PRO A 65 16.77 -7.96 -3.42
N SER A 66 17.61 -6.94 -3.59
CA SER A 66 19.01 -7.05 -4.00
C SER A 66 19.26 -7.61 -5.41
N LYS A 67 18.22 -7.92 -6.16
CA LYS A 67 18.27 -8.47 -7.52
C LYS A 67 17.27 -7.74 -8.43
N ARG A 68 17.38 -6.42 -8.49
CA ARG A 68 16.49 -5.58 -9.30
C ARG A 68 17.07 -5.34 -10.69
N TYR A 69 16.18 -5.11 -11.65
CA TYR A 69 16.59 -4.72 -13.00
C TYR A 69 16.95 -3.24 -13.08
N TYR A 70 16.46 -2.41 -12.15
CA TYR A 70 16.65 -0.97 -12.16
C TYR A 70 17.21 -0.47 -10.84
N GLY A 71 17.87 0.69 -10.89
CA GLY A 71 18.42 1.34 -9.69
C GLY A 71 17.36 2.05 -8.85
N GLY A 72 17.76 2.52 -7.67
CA GLY A 72 16.89 3.29 -6.79
C GLY A 72 15.88 2.45 -5.99
N CYS A 73 16.16 1.16 -5.80
CA CYS A 73 15.27 0.24 -5.10
C CYS A 73 15.67 -0.07 -3.65
N GLU A 74 16.64 0.63 -3.11
CA GLU A 74 17.16 0.37 -1.76
C GLU A 74 16.09 0.44 -0.67
N ASN A 75 15.15 1.37 -0.76
CA ASN A 75 14.05 1.49 0.22
C ASN A 75 12.91 0.52 -0.06
N VAL A 76 12.61 0.27 -1.33
CA VAL A 76 11.65 -0.78 -1.74
C VAL A 76 12.14 -2.16 -1.30
N ASP A 77 13.42 -2.42 -1.41
CA ASP A 77 14.03 -3.68 -0.96
C ASP A 77 13.81 -3.90 0.54
N VAL A 78 13.97 -2.85 1.35
CA VAL A 78 13.69 -2.93 2.79
C VAL A 78 12.23 -3.28 3.04
N ALA A 79 11.29 -2.60 2.37
CA ALA A 79 9.87 -2.85 2.55
C ALA A 79 9.47 -4.28 2.15
N GLU A 80 9.95 -4.76 1.00
CA GLU A 80 9.67 -6.12 0.54
C GLU A 80 10.31 -7.19 1.41
N GLN A 81 11.56 -6.97 1.83
CA GLN A 81 12.25 -7.92 2.71
C GLN A 81 11.57 -8.02 4.08
N LEU A 82 11.14 -6.90 4.66
CA LEU A 82 10.35 -6.91 5.90
C LEU A 82 9.06 -7.71 5.75
N ALA A 83 8.36 -7.57 4.62
CA ALA A 83 7.14 -8.32 4.37
C ALA A 83 7.43 -9.83 4.27
N ILE A 84 8.48 -10.22 3.55
CA ILE A 84 8.93 -11.62 3.43
C ILE A 84 9.25 -12.20 4.80
N ASP A 85 10.07 -11.54 5.58
CA ASP A 85 10.53 -12.02 6.89
C ASP A 85 9.37 -12.19 7.87
N ARG A 86 8.48 -11.20 7.92
CA ARG A 86 7.29 -11.23 8.78
C ARG A 86 6.28 -12.30 8.36
N LEU A 87 6.09 -12.51 7.07
CA LEU A 87 5.22 -13.57 6.57
C LEU A 87 5.77 -14.96 6.93
N LYS A 88 7.08 -15.16 6.80
CA LYS A 88 7.77 -16.38 7.22
C LYS A 88 7.57 -16.63 8.72
N GLU A 89 7.69 -15.61 9.54
CA GLU A 89 7.48 -15.70 11.00
C GLU A 89 6.04 -16.10 11.33
N VAL A 90 5.05 -15.45 10.73
CA VAL A 90 3.62 -15.72 10.96
C VAL A 90 3.25 -17.16 10.65
N TYR A 91 3.77 -17.72 9.57
CA TYR A 91 3.44 -19.09 9.13
C TYR A 91 4.46 -20.15 9.52
N GLY A 92 5.56 -19.78 10.14
CA GLY A 92 6.66 -20.71 10.42
C GLY A 92 7.25 -21.31 9.14
N ALA A 93 7.27 -20.53 8.05
CA ALA A 93 7.70 -20.99 6.73
C ALA A 93 9.18 -20.70 6.49
N ASP A 94 9.83 -21.56 5.69
CA ASP A 94 11.22 -21.34 5.29
C ASP A 94 11.34 -20.34 4.15
N TYR A 95 10.31 -20.25 3.30
CA TYR A 95 10.27 -19.39 2.12
C TYR A 95 8.95 -18.63 2.04
N ALA A 96 8.98 -17.42 1.53
CA ALA A 96 7.79 -16.62 1.27
C ALA A 96 7.99 -15.75 0.02
N ASN A 97 6.92 -15.55 -0.74
CA ASN A 97 6.86 -14.59 -1.84
C ASN A 97 5.69 -13.67 -1.59
N VAL A 98 5.94 -12.37 -1.52
CA VAL A 98 4.94 -11.33 -1.25
C VAL A 98 4.54 -10.54 -2.50
N GLN A 99 5.05 -10.92 -3.67
CA GLN A 99 4.76 -10.20 -4.92
C GLN A 99 3.40 -10.53 -5.57
N PRO A 100 2.74 -11.68 -5.33
CA PRO A 100 1.43 -11.90 -5.93
C PRO A 100 0.48 -10.73 -5.67
N HIS A 101 -0.05 -10.16 -6.75
CA HIS A 101 -0.88 -8.97 -6.70
C HIS A 101 -2.30 -9.29 -6.18
N SER A 102 -2.79 -10.50 -6.43
CA SER A 102 -4.13 -10.94 -6.05
C SER A 102 -4.20 -12.46 -5.94
N ALA A 103 -5.29 -12.98 -5.38
CA ALA A 103 -5.55 -14.42 -5.31
C ALA A 103 -5.50 -15.09 -6.70
N PHE A 104 -5.91 -14.39 -7.74
CA PHE A 104 -5.82 -14.89 -9.12
C PHE A 104 -4.38 -15.17 -9.53
N ASN A 105 -3.45 -14.32 -9.16
CA ASN A 105 -2.02 -14.51 -9.46
C ASN A 105 -1.41 -15.65 -8.67
N SER A 106 -1.93 -15.93 -7.48
CA SER A 106 -1.44 -16.98 -6.60
C SER A 106 -1.91 -18.39 -7.00
N ALA A 107 -2.92 -18.48 -7.87
CA ALA A 107 -3.51 -19.73 -8.31
C ALA A 107 -2.75 -20.39 -9.50
N LYS A 108 -1.65 -19.81 -9.95
CA LYS A 108 -0.72 -20.36 -10.95
C LYS A 108 0.48 -21.01 -10.26
#